data_928abeaaf743dafcd71e6a5ca0d9c54c
#
_entry.id   928abeaaf743dafcd71e6a5ca0d9c54c
#
_cell.length_a   1.000
_cell.length_b   1.000
_cell.length_c   1.000
_cell.angle_alpha   90.00
_cell.angle_beta   90.00
_cell.angle_gamma   90.00
#
_symmetry.space_group_name_H-M   'P 1'
#
loop_
_entity.id
_entity.type
_entity.pdbx_description
1 polymer ?
#
loop_
_entity_poly.entity_id
_entity_poly.type
_entity_poly.pdbx_seq_one_letter_code
_entity_poly.pdbx_strand_id
1 'polypeptide(L)'
;MAKALLTPRAVDFPRWYQDVIAKAELAENGPARGSMVIRPTGYALWERIQRELDDRIKAAGAANAYFPLLIPESYMRREAEHVEGFSPELAVVTIGGGKLLEEPLVIRPTSETVVGESMARWIESYRDLPLLLNQWSNVVRWELRPRLFLRTTEFLWQEGHTAHVSETDAHDYARRILHDVYEDVLVNVLGMPVVVGRKTVRERFAGATSTYTLEAMMGDGKALQMGTSHELGQNFARAFGIDYLSASGRRELVWTTSWGITTRLIGGIIMAHGDDLGLRVPPRLAPVQAAVLVVREGSGVAEVAHTLTAALRGAGVRVELDERVGVPFGRRAIDAELKGYPVRIEIGPRDIAESRVVLVRRVTGERIAVPIDSVVNLVTAALEADQTALFTEALARQRQRTADVTSVAEAIEASSTGWARLPWSDVGSDGEAELNTHGITVRCLVRADGGVPDSEDEPGLVALVGRAY
;
A
#
# COMPACT_ATOMS: atom_id res chain seq x y z
N MET A 1 2.75 11.04 -36.85
CA MET A 1 3.17 10.77 -35.47
C MET A 1 2.38 9.57 -34.98
N ALA A 2 3.02 8.52 -34.46
CA ALA A 2 2.30 7.42 -33.82
C ALA A 2 1.53 8.00 -32.63
N LYS A 3 0.25 7.62 -32.50
CA LYS A 3 -0.61 8.05 -31.40
C LYS A 3 0.03 7.55 -30.09
N ALA A 4 0.31 8.43 -29.15
CA ALA A 4 0.81 8.06 -27.83
C ALA A 4 -0.14 7.02 -27.20
N LEU A 5 0.41 5.96 -26.61
CA LEU A 5 -0.37 4.89 -25.98
C LEU A 5 -1.04 5.34 -24.68
N LEU A 6 -0.39 6.25 -23.97
CA LEU A 6 -0.85 6.84 -22.73
C LEU A 6 -1.00 8.35 -22.88
N THR A 7 -1.91 8.93 -22.12
CA THR A 7 -1.98 10.38 -21.95
C THR A 7 -0.72 10.84 -21.21
N PRO A 8 0.00 11.91 -21.68
CA PRO A 8 1.17 12.38 -20.96
C PRO A 8 0.83 12.84 -19.53
N ARG A 9 1.64 12.47 -18.54
CA ARG A 9 1.42 12.82 -17.12
C ARG A 9 1.31 14.32 -16.88
N ALA A 10 2.11 15.10 -17.58
CA ALA A 10 2.12 16.56 -17.45
C ALA A 10 0.86 17.23 -18.01
N VAL A 11 0.10 16.55 -18.88
CA VAL A 11 -1.14 17.07 -19.48
C VAL A 11 -2.35 16.73 -18.63
N ASP A 12 -2.48 15.47 -18.20
CA ASP A 12 -3.60 15.01 -17.38
C ASP A 12 -3.15 13.79 -16.55
N PHE A 13 -2.69 14.03 -15.32
CA PHE A 13 -2.21 12.97 -14.43
C PHE A 13 -3.31 11.97 -14.03
N PRO A 14 -4.54 12.39 -13.70
CA PRO A 14 -5.65 11.46 -13.44
C PRO A 14 -5.98 10.56 -14.63
N ARG A 15 -5.96 11.10 -15.85
CA ARG A 15 -6.22 10.32 -17.06
C ARG A 15 -5.07 9.35 -17.37
N TRP A 16 -3.82 9.82 -17.24
CA TRP A 16 -2.65 8.97 -17.36
C TRP A 16 -2.73 7.77 -16.41
N TYR A 17 -3.09 8.00 -15.14
CA TYR A 17 -3.25 6.94 -14.16
C TYR A 17 -4.24 5.85 -14.61
N GLN A 18 -5.40 6.25 -15.15
CA GLN A 18 -6.40 5.32 -15.69
C GLN A 18 -5.88 4.59 -16.92
N ASP A 19 -5.19 5.29 -17.83
CA ASP A 19 -4.61 4.69 -19.02
C ASP A 19 -3.57 3.63 -18.65
N VAL A 20 -2.70 3.88 -17.66
CA VAL A 20 -1.72 2.90 -17.17
C VAL A 20 -2.43 1.65 -16.64
N ILE A 21 -3.44 1.80 -15.77
CA ILE A 21 -4.19 0.67 -15.23
C ILE A 21 -4.79 -0.19 -16.34
N ALA A 22 -5.43 0.45 -17.33
CA ALA A 22 -6.08 -0.26 -18.42
C ALA A 22 -5.08 -0.91 -19.37
N LYS A 23 -3.99 -0.19 -19.76
CA LYS A 23 -3.02 -0.65 -20.76
C LYS A 23 -2.03 -1.68 -20.20
N ALA A 24 -1.64 -1.56 -18.93
CA ALA A 24 -0.84 -2.57 -18.26
C ALA A 24 -1.69 -3.76 -17.75
N GLU A 25 -2.98 -3.76 -18.04
CA GLU A 25 -3.92 -4.83 -17.69
C GLU A 25 -3.97 -5.13 -16.18
N LEU A 26 -3.98 -4.08 -15.35
CA LEU A 26 -3.96 -4.23 -13.89
C LEU A 26 -5.35 -4.47 -13.30
N ALA A 27 -6.32 -3.67 -13.73
CA ALA A 27 -7.69 -3.73 -13.24
C ALA A 27 -8.67 -3.08 -14.22
N GLU A 28 -9.95 -3.35 -14.02
CA GLU A 28 -11.06 -2.71 -14.70
C GLU A 28 -12.24 -2.53 -13.75
N ASN A 29 -13.22 -1.70 -14.14
CA ASN A 29 -14.43 -1.54 -13.36
C ASN A 29 -15.22 -2.85 -13.31
N GLY A 30 -15.68 -3.21 -12.12
CA GLY A 30 -16.58 -4.35 -11.93
C GLY A 30 -18.02 -4.04 -12.34
N PRO A 31 -18.90 -5.07 -12.30
CA PRO A 31 -20.30 -4.93 -12.74
C PRO A 31 -21.13 -4.06 -11.78
N ALA A 32 -20.83 -4.05 -10.49
CA ALA A 32 -21.45 -3.15 -9.53
C ALA A 32 -20.69 -1.82 -9.45
N ARG A 33 -21.42 -0.71 -9.32
CA ARG A 33 -20.80 0.61 -9.22
C ARG A 33 -19.79 0.65 -8.06
N GLY A 34 -18.58 1.10 -8.36
CA GLY A 34 -17.51 1.21 -7.37
C GLY A 34 -16.76 -0.09 -7.11
N SER A 35 -17.19 -1.22 -7.66
CA SER A 35 -16.43 -2.47 -7.60
C SER A 35 -15.30 -2.48 -8.63
N MET A 36 -14.30 -3.32 -8.39
CA MET A 36 -13.11 -3.45 -9.23
C MET A 36 -12.82 -4.92 -9.50
N VAL A 37 -12.56 -5.25 -10.77
CA VAL A 37 -11.95 -6.52 -11.15
C VAL A 37 -10.44 -6.30 -11.19
N ILE A 38 -9.69 -6.95 -10.32
CA ILE A 38 -8.23 -6.95 -10.38
C ILE A 38 -7.82 -8.06 -11.34
N ARG A 39 -7.16 -7.68 -12.44
CA ARG A 39 -6.73 -8.63 -13.49
C ARG A 39 -5.45 -9.36 -13.03
N PRO A 40 -5.07 -10.48 -13.67
CA PRO A 40 -3.93 -11.29 -13.24
C PRO A 40 -2.63 -10.49 -13.03
N THR A 41 -2.32 -9.52 -13.90
CA THR A 41 -1.12 -8.67 -13.75
C THR A 41 -1.16 -7.83 -12.48
N GLY A 42 -2.31 -7.24 -12.19
CA GLY A 42 -2.50 -6.46 -10.95
C GLY A 42 -2.55 -7.34 -9.70
N TYR A 43 -3.17 -8.52 -9.81
CA TYR A 43 -3.25 -9.45 -8.69
C TYR A 43 -1.88 -10.03 -8.32
N ALA A 44 -1.02 -10.30 -9.30
CA ALA A 44 0.34 -10.74 -9.06
C ALA A 44 1.18 -9.70 -8.27
N LEU A 45 0.93 -8.40 -8.47
CA LEU A 45 1.53 -7.35 -7.61
C LEU A 45 1.01 -7.45 -6.18
N TRP A 46 -0.31 -7.66 -6.01
CA TRP A 46 -0.91 -7.84 -4.69
C TRP A 46 -0.37 -9.06 -3.95
N GLU A 47 -0.23 -10.20 -4.62
CA GLU A 47 0.36 -11.42 -4.03
C GLU A 47 1.81 -11.18 -3.55
N ARG A 48 2.57 -10.36 -4.28
CA ARG A 48 3.93 -9.99 -3.86
C ARG A 48 3.90 -9.08 -2.61
N ILE A 49 3.05 -8.06 -2.61
CA ILE A 49 2.84 -7.18 -1.44
C ILE A 49 2.41 -8.01 -0.24
N GLN A 50 1.44 -8.90 -0.44
CA GLN A 50 0.92 -9.77 0.61
C GLN A 50 2.03 -10.63 1.21
N ARG A 51 2.87 -11.27 0.39
CA ARG A 51 3.98 -12.10 0.88
C ARG A 51 4.97 -11.29 1.71
N GLU A 52 5.40 -10.14 1.20
CA GLU A 52 6.38 -9.30 1.89
C GLU A 52 5.86 -8.78 3.24
N LEU A 53 4.57 -8.45 3.32
CA LEU A 53 3.94 -8.03 4.56
C LEU A 53 3.70 -9.22 5.50
N ASP A 54 3.16 -10.34 5.00
CA ASP A 54 2.80 -11.51 5.80
C ASP A 54 4.02 -12.13 6.51
N ASP A 55 5.16 -12.20 5.82
CA ASP A 55 6.41 -12.69 6.39
C ASP A 55 6.86 -11.82 7.57
N ARG A 56 6.77 -10.49 7.45
CA ARG A 56 7.14 -9.54 8.52
C ARG A 56 6.13 -9.52 9.67
N ILE A 57 4.84 -9.59 9.36
CA ILE A 57 3.75 -9.66 10.34
C ILE A 57 3.92 -10.91 11.21
N LYS A 58 4.22 -12.06 10.61
CA LYS A 58 4.51 -13.30 11.33
C LYS A 58 5.80 -13.21 12.15
N ALA A 59 6.83 -12.57 11.61
CA ALA A 59 8.06 -12.30 12.36
C ALA A 59 7.83 -11.34 13.55
N ALA A 60 6.82 -10.47 13.47
CA ALA A 60 6.36 -9.65 14.58
C ALA A 60 5.49 -10.42 15.59
N GLY A 61 5.20 -11.70 15.35
CA GLY A 61 4.50 -12.60 16.26
C GLY A 61 2.99 -12.74 16.01
N ALA A 62 2.42 -12.05 15.03
CA ALA A 62 0.99 -12.17 14.73
C ALA A 62 0.67 -13.42 13.92
N ALA A 63 -0.47 -14.04 14.23
CA ALA A 63 -0.98 -15.22 13.54
C ALA A 63 -2.15 -14.84 12.62
N ASN A 64 -2.19 -15.46 11.44
CA ASN A 64 -3.31 -15.29 10.52
C ASN A 64 -4.57 -15.98 11.05
N ALA A 65 -5.69 -15.26 11.07
CA ALA A 65 -7.02 -15.76 11.36
C ALA A 65 -7.99 -15.34 10.24
N TYR A 66 -9.19 -15.87 10.25
CA TYR A 66 -10.26 -15.47 9.35
C TYR A 66 -11.55 -15.24 10.11
N PHE A 67 -12.18 -14.09 9.91
CA PHE A 67 -13.45 -13.71 10.51
C PHE A 67 -14.52 -13.56 9.43
N PRO A 68 -15.82 -13.80 9.78
CA PRO A 68 -16.92 -13.79 8.82
C PRO A 68 -17.08 -12.45 8.09
N LEU A 69 -17.49 -12.53 6.81
CA LEU A 69 -17.83 -11.37 6.00
C LEU A 69 -19.09 -10.66 6.50
N LEU A 70 -20.09 -11.44 6.93
CA LEU A 70 -21.39 -10.96 7.37
C LEU A 70 -21.39 -10.79 8.89
N ILE A 71 -21.72 -9.61 9.35
CA ILE A 71 -21.74 -9.22 10.77
C ILE A 71 -23.18 -8.83 11.15
N PRO A 72 -23.75 -9.32 12.27
CA PRO A 72 -25.03 -8.83 12.76
C PRO A 72 -25.04 -7.30 12.92
N GLU A 73 -26.09 -6.63 12.46
CA GLU A 73 -26.20 -5.16 12.55
C GLU A 73 -26.11 -4.66 14.00
N SER A 74 -26.60 -5.47 14.95
CA SER A 74 -26.51 -5.17 16.38
C SER A 74 -25.07 -4.96 16.89
N TYR A 75 -24.07 -5.63 16.27
CA TYR A 75 -22.68 -5.42 16.65
C TYR A 75 -22.19 -4.04 16.24
N MET A 76 -22.56 -3.59 15.05
CA MET A 76 -22.20 -2.25 14.56
C MET A 76 -22.89 -1.14 15.38
N ARG A 77 -24.13 -1.37 15.82
CA ARG A 77 -24.84 -0.43 16.70
C ARG A 77 -24.15 -0.31 18.06
N ARG A 78 -23.72 -1.43 18.65
CA ARG A 78 -22.98 -1.44 19.93
C ARG A 78 -21.68 -0.65 19.81
N GLU A 79 -20.97 -0.79 18.71
CA GLU A 79 -19.77 0.00 18.44
C GLU A 79 -20.10 1.49 18.35
N ALA A 80 -21.11 1.88 17.56
CA ALA A 80 -21.52 3.27 17.39
C ALA A 80 -21.99 3.94 18.70
N GLU A 81 -22.55 3.17 19.64
CA GLU A 81 -22.96 3.67 20.98
C GLU A 81 -21.77 3.96 21.91
N HIS A 82 -20.63 3.29 21.68
CA HIS A 82 -19.47 3.35 22.56
C HIS A 82 -18.24 4.01 21.92
N VAL A 83 -18.25 4.20 20.60
CA VAL A 83 -17.14 4.76 19.81
C VAL A 83 -17.62 6.02 19.11
N GLU A 84 -17.22 7.18 19.62
CA GLU A 84 -17.56 8.48 19.05
C GLU A 84 -17.02 8.62 17.63
N GLY A 85 -17.87 9.08 16.71
CA GLY A 85 -17.50 9.35 15.31
C GLY A 85 -17.49 8.12 14.40
N PHE A 86 -17.83 6.93 14.89
CA PHE A 86 -17.94 5.73 14.06
C PHE A 86 -19.28 5.70 13.32
N SER A 87 -19.27 6.07 12.04
CA SER A 87 -20.44 6.03 11.16
C SER A 87 -20.05 5.63 9.74
N PRO A 88 -19.67 4.37 9.50
CA PRO A 88 -19.33 3.91 8.16
C PRO A 88 -20.57 3.86 7.26
N GLU A 89 -20.41 4.18 5.98
CA GLU A 89 -21.44 3.90 4.97
C GLU A 89 -21.50 2.39 4.72
N LEU A 90 -22.58 1.77 5.20
CA LEU A 90 -22.73 0.32 5.28
C LEU A 90 -23.44 -0.26 4.05
N ALA A 91 -23.02 -1.45 3.63
CA ALA A 91 -23.80 -2.32 2.78
C ALA A 91 -24.54 -3.34 3.64
N VAL A 92 -25.88 -3.33 3.60
CA VAL A 92 -26.73 -4.12 4.49
C VAL A 92 -27.48 -5.20 3.71
N VAL A 93 -27.44 -6.42 4.21
CA VAL A 93 -28.16 -7.58 3.69
C VAL A 93 -29.42 -7.79 4.53
N THR A 94 -30.57 -7.64 3.92
CA THR A 94 -31.87 -7.79 4.56
C THR A 94 -32.63 -9.06 4.16
N ILE A 95 -32.20 -9.72 3.07
CA ILE A 95 -32.82 -10.93 2.54
C ILE A 95 -31.76 -12.04 2.43
N GLY A 96 -32.04 -13.20 3.00
CA GLY A 96 -31.23 -14.40 2.92
C GLY A 96 -32.09 -15.63 2.64
N GLY A 97 -31.66 -16.53 1.71
CA GLY A 97 -32.44 -17.73 1.35
C GLY A 97 -33.84 -17.41 0.81
N GLY A 98 -34.04 -16.23 0.19
CA GLY A 98 -35.32 -15.78 -0.36
C GLY A 98 -36.31 -15.25 0.69
N LYS A 99 -35.90 -15.06 1.94
CA LYS A 99 -36.74 -14.53 3.02
C LYS A 99 -36.09 -13.32 3.67
N LEU A 100 -36.92 -12.43 4.25
CA LEU A 100 -36.42 -11.37 5.13
C LEU A 100 -35.71 -12.01 6.33
N LEU A 101 -34.56 -11.46 6.67
CA LEU A 101 -33.83 -11.83 7.87
C LEU A 101 -34.51 -11.22 9.10
N GLU A 102 -34.50 -11.93 10.20
CA GLU A 102 -34.97 -11.41 11.50
C GLU A 102 -34.14 -10.23 11.98
N GLU A 103 -32.81 -10.33 11.75
CA GLU A 103 -31.85 -9.28 11.98
C GLU A 103 -31.07 -9.01 10.67
N PRO A 104 -30.95 -7.75 10.22
CA PRO A 104 -30.08 -7.41 9.09
C PRO A 104 -28.62 -7.76 9.35
N LEU A 105 -27.90 -8.14 8.30
CA LEU A 105 -26.47 -8.40 8.35
C LEU A 105 -25.72 -7.31 7.58
N VAL A 106 -24.60 -6.89 8.11
CA VAL A 106 -23.72 -5.90 7.48
C VAL A 106 -22.57 -6.64 6.80
N ILE A 107 -22.27 -6.26 5.55
CA ILE A 107 -21.02 -6.66 4.94
C ILE A 107 -19.91 -5.86 5.61
N ARG A 108 -18.94 -6.51 6.23
CA ARG A 108 -17.91 -5.86 7.09
C ARG A 108 -17.27 -4.66 6.42
N PRO A 109 -17.32 -3.46 7.03
CA PRO A 109 -16.52 -2.30 6.61
C PRO A 109 -15.12 -2.30 7.23
N THR A 110 -14.99 -3.03 8.31
CA THR A 110 -13.82 -3.32 9.14
C THR A 110 -14.18 -4.45 10.11
N SER A 111 -13.25 -5.05 10.82
CA SER A 111 -13.49 -6.26 11.61
C SER A 111 -13.36 -6.08 13.11
N GLU A 112 -13.16 -4.86 13.65
CA GLU A 112 -12.99 -4.61 15.09
C GLU A 112 -14.12 -5.25 15.90
N THR A 113 -15.35 -5.17 15.43
CA THR A 113 -16.54 -5.69 16.13
C THR A 113 -16.51 -7.21 16.27
N VAL A 114 -16.36 -7.92 15.16
CA VAL A 114 -16.38 -9.39 15.14
C VAL A 114 -15.13 -9.98 15.78
N VAL A 115 -13.99 -9.30 15.64
CA VAL A 115 -12.74 -9.69 16.30
C VAL A 115 -12.88 -9.46 17.81
N GLY A 116 -13.39 -8.29 18.26
CA GLY A 116 -13.60 -7.98 19.66
C GLY A 116 -14.50 -9.00 20.36
N GLU A 117 -15.63 -9.38 19.74
CA GLU A 117 -16.50 -10.44 20.24
C GLU A 117 -15.79 -11.81 20.36
N SER A 118 -14.88 -12.10 19.45
CA SER A 118 -14.10 -13.33 19.50
C SER A 118 -13.02 -13.27 20.58
N MET A 119 -12.31 -12.14 20.70
CA MET A 119 -11.33 -11.91 21.75
C MET A 119 -11.94 -12.02 23.14
N ALA A 120 -13.16 -11.47 23.34
CA ALA A 120 -13.87 -11.58 24.63
C ALA A 120 -14.16 -13.02 25.06
N ARG A 121 -14.28 -13.96 24.09
CA ARG A 121 -14.46 -15.40 24.39
C ARG A 121 -13.14 -16.16 24.51
N TRP A 122 -12.08 -15.69 23.86
CA TRP A 122 -10.80 -16.42 23.81
C TRP A 122 -9.84 -16.02 24.93
N ILE A 123 -9.98 -14.79 25.45
CA ILE A 123 -9.12 -14.24 26.50
C ILE A 123 -9.77 -14.51 27.86
N GLU A 124 -9.22 -15.40 28.63
CA GLU A 124 -9.68 -15.72 30.00
C GLU A 124 -8.75 -15.18 31.07
N SER A 125 -7.45 -15.22 30.81
CA SER A 125 -6.41 -14.83 31.77
C SER A 125 -5.25 -14.11 31.12
N TYR A 126 -4.37 -13.52 31.95
CA TYR A 126 -3.14 -12.86 31.50
C TYR A 126 -2.21 -13.77 30.68
N ARG A 127 -2.39 -15.10 30.75
CA ARG A 127 -1.57 -16.07 30.00
C ARG A 127 -1.96 -16.15 28.52
N ASP A 128 -3.14 -15.67 28.18
CA ASP A 128 -3.65 -15.62 26.82
C ASP A 128 -3.20 -14.37 26.06
N LEU A 129 -2.45 -13.49 26.76
CA LEU A 129 -1.97 -12.20 26.26
C LEU A 129 -0.43 -12.20 26.11
N PRO A 130 0.11 -11.48 25.10
CA PRO A 130 -0.64 -10.74 24.10
C PRO A 130 -1.31 -11.67 23.08
N LEU A 131 -2.53 -11.35 22.67
CA LEU A 131 -3.19 -12.01 21.54
C LEU A 131 -2.98 -11.15 20.29
N LEU A 132 -2.25 -11.69 19.31
CA LEU A 132 -1.80 -10.97 18.14
C LEU A 132 -2.38 -11.63 16.88
N LEU A 133 -3.36 -10.97 16.24
CA LEU A 133 -4.09 -11.52 15.11
C LEU A 133 -3.91 -10.67 13.86
N ASN A 134 -3.86 -11.35 12.72
CA ASN A 134 -3.84 -10.75 11.39
C ASN A 134 -4.91 -11.40 10.51
N GLN A 135 -5.53 -10.64 9.63
CA GLN A 135 -6.47 -11.15 8.63
C GLN A 135 -6.17 -10.56 7.25
N TRP A 136 -6.16 -11.44 6.24
CA TRP A 136 -6.21 -11.09 4.84
C TRP A 136 -7.64 -11.25 4.35
N SER A 137 -8.26 -10.17 3.92
CA SER A 137 -9.68 -10.20 3.58
C SER A 137 -10.08 -9.08 2.61
N ASN A 138 -11.35 -9.04 2.26
CA ASN A 138 -11.99 -7.90 1.65
C ASN A 138 -12.86 -7.17 2.66
N VAL A 139 -13.13 -5.91 2.39
CA VAL A 139 -14.12 -5.08 3.09
C VAL A 139 -14.94 -4.26 2.10
N VAL A 140 -16.12 -3.82 2.52
CA VAL A 140 -17.00 -2.99 1.72
C VAL A 140 -17.30 -1.70 2.47
N ARG A 141 -16.95 -0.57 1.82
CA ARG A 141 -17.28 0.79 2.25
C ARG A 141 -17.96 1.48 1.08
N TRP A 142 -19.19 1.93 1.26
CA TRP A 142 -19.97 2.50 0.15
C TRP A 142 -19.34 3.80 -0.33
N GLU A 143 -18.78 3.78 -1.54
CA GLU A 143 -18.00 4.89 -2.08
C GLU A 143 -18.73 5.60 -3.22
N LEU A 144 -18.91 6.90 -3.09
CA LEU A 144 -19.63 7.71 -4.08
C LEU A 144 -18.77 8.10 -5.29
N ARG A 145 -17.45 8.21 -5.11
CA ARG A 145 -16.49 8.66 -6.14
C ARG A 145 -15.36 7.65 -6.30
N PRO A 146 -15.64 6.45 -6.83
CA PRO A 146 -14.66 5.38 -6.90
C PRO A 146 -13.50 5.73 -7.84
N ARG A 147 -12.30 5.26 -7.47
CA ARG A 147 -11.09 5.27 -8.30
C ARG A 147 -10.35 3.96 -8.09
N LEU A 148 -10.10 3.23 -9.17
CA LEU A 148 -9.44 1.93 -9.13
C LEU A 148 -8.17 1.98 -8.27
N PHE A 149 -7.98 1.00 -7.41
CA PHE A 149 -6.96 0.86 -6.37
C PHE A 149 -6.95 1.92 -5.27
N LEU A 150 -7.33 3.16 -5.51
CA LEU A 150 -7.22 4.24 -4.53
C LEU A 150 -8.43 4.32 -3.59
N ARG A 151 -9.62 4.19 -4.15
CA ARG A 151 -10.88 4.33 -3.44
C ARG A 151 -11.95 3.56 -4.20
N THR A 152 -12.26 2.35 -3.77
CA THR A 152 -13.29 1.47 -4.34
C THR A 152 -14.27 1.03 -3.27
N THR A 153 -15.49 0.68 -3.66
CA THR A 153 -16.53 0.22 -2.73
C THR A 153 -16.10 -1.08 -2.05
N GLU A 154 -15.51 -1.99 -2.79
CA GLU A 154 -14.88 -3.20 -2.27
C GLU A 154 -13.37 -3.15 -2.55
N PHE A 155 -12.55 -3.56 -1.59
CA PHE A 155 -11.10 -3.69 -1.76
C PHE A 155 -10.53 -4.81 -0.90
N LEU A 156 -9.39 -5.33 -1.33
CA LEU A 156 -8.60 -6.26 -0.54
C LEU A 156 -7.69 -5.49 0.41
N TRP A 157 -7.51 -6.04 1.59
CA TRP A 157 -6.63 -5.47 2.59
C TRP A 157 -6.03 -6.51 3.51
N GLN A 158 -5.11 -6.05 4.30
CA GLN A 158 -4.64 -6.66 5.51
C GLN A 158 -5.12 -5.81 6.68
N GLU A 159 -5.63 -6.45 7.70
CA GLU A 159 -5.96 -5.84 8.98
C GLU A 159 -5.41 -6.67 10.13
N GLY A 160 -4.85 -6.02 11.12
CA GLY A 160 -4.39 -6.65 12.33
C GLY A 160 -5.13 -6.12 13.54
N HIS A 161 -5.34 -6.99 14.51
CA HIS A 161 -6.04 -6.68 15.76
C HIS A 161 -5.32 -7.37 16.91
N THR A 162 -4.98 -6.62 17.94
CA THR A 162 -4.23 -7.19 19.06
C THR A 162 -4.82 -6.80 20.41
N ALA A 163 -4.56 -7.64 21.41
CA ALA A 163 -4.92 -7.37 22.80
C ALA A 163 -3.70 -7.60 23.71
N HIS A 164 -3.50 -6.69 24.64
CA HIS A 164 -2.30 -6.60 25.49
C HIS A 164 -2.67 -6.40 26.97
N VAL A 165 -1.74 -6.76 27.87
CA VAL A 165 -1.92 -6.56 29.32
C VAL A 165 -1.74 -5.10 29.74
N SER A 166 -0.98 -4.28 29.00
CA SER A 166 -0.66 -2.91 29.39
C SER A 166 -0.71 -1.96 28.19
N GLU A 167 -0.87 -0.68 28.50
CA GLU A 167 -0.78 0.40 27.54
C GLU A 167 0.58 0.42 26.84
N THR A 168 1.65 0.30 27.60
CA THR A 168 3.03 0.29 27.08
C THR A 168 3.25 -0.83 26.08
N ASP A 169 2.80 -2.06 26.39
CA ASP A 169 2.94 -3.19 25.49
C ASP A 169 2.14 -3.00 24.19
N ALA A 170 0.93 -2.43 24.28
CA ALA A 170 0.12 -2.09 23.11
C ALA A 170 0.77 -0.97 22.27
N HIS A 171 1.29 0.07 22.92
CA HIS A 171 2.02 1.17 22.27
C HIS A 171 3.26 0.67 21.52
N ASP A 172 4.11 -0.10 22.20
CA ASP A 172 5.34 -0.64 21.61
C ASP A 172 5.02 -1.54 20.40
N TYR A 173 3.96 -2.34 20.50
CA TYR A 173 3.56 -3.21 19.40
C TYR A 173 2.99 -2.41 18.22
N ALA A 174 2.16 -1.39 18.45
CA ALA A 174 1.65 -0.52 17.40
C ALA A 174 2.79 0.19 16.64
N ARG A 175 3.81 0.65 17.37
CA ARG A 175 5.02 1.25 16.81
C ARG A 175 5.89 0.25 16.06
N ARG A 176 6.01 -0.98 16.56
CA ARG A 176 6.73 -2.05 15.89
C ARG A 176 6.11 -2.38 14.54
N ILE A 177 4.78 -2.52 14.45
CA ILE A 177 4.09 -2.73 13.18
C ILE A 177 4.31 -1.55 12.23
N LEU A 178 4.25 -0.33 12.74
CA LEU A 178 4.44 0.88 11.95
C LEU A 178 5.83 0.93 11.29
N HIS A 179 6.91 0.67 12.06
CA HIS A 179 8.29 0.82 11.58
C HIS A 179 8.86 -0.47 10.99
N ASP A 180 8.79 -1.60 11.72
CA ASP A 180 9.48 -2.82 11.31
C ASP A 180 8.73 -3.59 10.22
N VAL A 181 7.44 -3.31 10.04
CA VAL A 181 6.62 -3.98 9.02
C VAL A 181 6.27 -3.02 7.89
N TYR A 182 5.54 -1.96 8.17
CA TYR A 182 4.98 -1.10 7.14
C TYR A 182 6.02 -0.19 6.49
N GLU A 183 6.76 0.56 7.29
CA GLU A 183 7.82 1.44 6.79
C GLU A 183 8.89 0.65 6.05
N ASP A 184 9.32 -0.51 6.61
CA ASP A 184 10.31 -1.36 5.97
C ASP A 184 9.86 -1.84 4.58
N VAL A 185 8.61 -2.31 4.44
CA VAL A 185 8.07 -2.74 3.13
C VAL A 185 7.96 -1.56 2.17
N LEU A 186 7.44 -0.41 2.62
CA LEU A 186 7.29 0.76 1.75
C LEU A 186 8.63 1.28 1.24
N VAL A 187 9.62 1.38 2.10
CA VAL A 187 10.95 1.89 1.77
C VAL A 187 11.77 0.85 1.00
N ASN A 188 11.92 -0.35 1.55
CA ASN A 188 12.89 -1.32 1.05
C ASN A 188 12.34 -2.20 -0.08
N VAL A 189 11.03 -2.45 -0.14
CA VAL A 189 10.42 -3.29 -1.19
C VAL A 189 9.76 -2.43 -2.26
N LEU A 190 8.92 -1.47 -1.86
CA LEU A 190 8.20 -0.60 -2.79
C LEU A 190 9.05 0.58 -3.29
N GLY A 191 10.24 0.81 -2.71
CA GLY A 191 11.11 1.92 -3.09
C GLY A 191 10.46 3.30 -2.90
N MET A 192 9.59 3.44 -1.89
CA MET A 192 8.82 4.66 -1.64
C MET A 192 9.25 5.32 -0.34
N PRO A 193 9.82 6.54 -0.37
CA PRO A 193 10.05 7.31 0.84
C PRO A 193 8.71 7.72 1.44
N VAL A 194 8.58 7.54 2.75
CA VAL A 194 7.38 7.92 3.51
C VAL A 194 7.75 8.85 4.66
N VAL A 195 6.80 9.71 5.04
CA VAL A 195 6.84 10.42 6.32
C VAL A 195 5.95 9.65 7.27
N VAL A 196 6.54 9.19 8.36
CA VAL A 196 5.84 8.50 9.43
C VAL A 196 5.51 9.51 10.51
N GLY A 197 4.24 9.59 10.90
CA GLY A 197 3.82 10.60 11.88
C GLY A 197 2.51 10.24 12.56
N ARG A 198 2.12 11.08 13.51
CA ARG A 198 0.88 10.97 14.27
C ARG A 198 -0.23 11.81 13.62
N LYS A 199 -1.42 11.29 13.51
CA LYS A 199 -2.62 12.05 13.11
C LYS A 199 -3.06 13.00 14.22
N THR A 200 -3.61 14.15 13.83
CA THR A 200 -4.32 15.05 14.76
C THR A 200 -5.56 14.37 15.32
N VAL A 201 -6.12 14.91 16.40
CA VAL A 201 -7.39 14.43 16.97
C VAL A 201 -8.50 14.43 15.92
N ARG A 202 -8.52 15.42 15.01
CA ARG A 202 -9.51 15.53 13.93
C ARG A 202 -9.40 14.43 12.88
N GLU A 203 -8.18 14.02 12.54
CA GLU A 203 -7.89 13.04 11.48
C GLU A 203 -7.69 11.62 12.04
N ARG A 204 -7.80 11.46 13.34
CA ARG A 204 -7.62 10.20 14.05
C ARG A 204 -8.73 9.21 13.71
N PHE A 205 -8.40 7.92 13.66
CA PHE A 205 -9.38 6.86 13.53
C PHE A 205 -10.39 6.90 14.69
N ALA A 206 -11.67 6.79 14.37
CA ALA A 206 -12.74 6.82 15.37
C ALA A 206 -12.52 5.72 16.42
N GLY A 207 -12.59 6.09 17.69
CA GLY A 207 -12.33 5.20 18.83
C GLY A 207 -10.88 4.93 19.16
N ALA A 208 -9.94 5.38 18.36
CA ALA A 208 -8.51 5.28 18.71
C ALA A 208 -8.10 6.37 19.71
N THR A 209 -7.16 6.07 20.60
CA THR A 209 -6.46 7.06 21.42
C THR A 209 -5.32 7.71 20.65
N SER A 210 -4.72 6.97 19.72
CA SER A 210 -3.68 7.45 18.82
C SER A 210 -3.81 6.79 17.44
N THR A 211 -3.48 7.54 16.39
CA THR A 211 -3.39 7.02 15.03
C THR A 211 -2.07 7.45 14.42
N TYR A 212 -1.30 6.49 13.97
CA TYR A 212 -0.06 6.68 13.22
C TYR A 212 -0.31 6.40 11.74
N THR A 213 0.41 7.13 10.89
CA THR A 213 0.24 7.06 9.43
C THR A 213 1.59 7.05 8.72
N LEU A 214 1.60 6.48 7.52
CA LEU A 214 2.73 6.54 6.60
C LEU A 214 2.25 7.29 5.35
N GLU A 215 2.78 8.47 5.11
CA GLU A 215 2.37 9.37 4.02
C GLU A 215 3.43 9.38 2.93
N ALA A 216 3.05 9.08 1.69
CA ALA A 216 3.92 9.13 0.53
C ALA A 216 3.52 10.24 -0.44
N MET A 217 4.50 10.89 -1.08
CA MET A 217 4.25 11.90 -2.13
C MET A 217 4.13 11.22 -3.49
N MET A 218 3.02 11.49 -4.17
CA MET A 218 2.77 11.01 -5.53
C MET A 218 3.45 11.88 -6.58
N GLY A 219 3.45 11.42 -7.83
CA GLY A 219 4.11 12.12 -8.94
C GLY A 219 3.59 13.53 -9.23
N ASP A 220 2.35 13.84 -8.86
CA ASP A 220 1.74 15.16 -8.99
C ASP A 220 1.89 16.04 -7.73
N GLY A 221 2.59 15.55 -6.70
CA GLY A 221 2.84 16.29 -5.46
C GLY A 221 1.79 16.08 -4.36
N LYS A 222 0.71 15.35 -4.63
CA LYS A 222 -0.29 15.04 -3.60
C LYS A 222 0.17 13.94 -2.66
N ALA A 223 -0.41 13.94 -1.47
CA ALA A 223 -0.18 12.90 -0.47
C ALA A 223 -1.09 11.68 -0.70
N LEU A 224 -0.55 10.51 -0.41
CA LEU A 224 -1.32 9.28 -0.30
C LEU A 224 -0.96 8.59 1.01
N GLN A 225 -1.98 8.34 1.84
CA GLN A 225 -1.84 7.52 3.03
C GLN A 225 -1.63 6.06 2.61
N MET A 226 -0.49 5.49 2.97
CA MET A 226 -0.08 4.16 2.54
C MET A 226 -0.46 3.07 3.54
N GLY A 227 -0.55 3.40 4.81
CA GLY A 227 -0.95 2.48 5.89
C GLY A 227 -1.17 3.23 7.19
N THR A 228 -1.81 2.59 8.15
CA THR A 228 -2.07 3.14 9.49
C THR A 228 -1.89 2.10 10.57
N SER A 229 -1.47 2.56 11.74
CA SER A 229 -1.46 1.78 12.98
C SER A 229 -2.14 2.61 14.07
N HIS A 230 -3.03 1.97 14.83
CA HIS A 230 -3.89 2.62 15.81
C HIS A 230 -3.71 2.01 17.20
N GLU A 231 -3.57 2.86 18.18
CA GLU A 231 -3.79 2.50 19.56
C GLU A 231 -5.27 2.76 19.87
N LEU A 232 -5.99 1.73 20.28
CA LEU A 232 -7.43 1.83 20.59
C LEU A 232 -7.67 2.02 22.09
N GLY A 233 -6.59 2.02 22.87
CA GLY A 233 -6.68 2.07 24.32
C GLY A 233 -7.56 0.93 24.86
N GLN A 234 -8.49 1.26 25.74
CA GLN A 234 -9.49 0.32 26.26
C GLN A 234 -10.91 0.58 25.73
N ASN A 235 -11.08 1.42 24.69
CA ASN A 235 -12.40 1.82 24.22
C ASN A 235 -13.18 0.64 23.67
N PHE A 236 -12.58 -0.14 22.78
CA PHE A 236 -13.18 -1.35 22.23
C PHE A 236 -13.28 -2.47 23.29
N ALA A 237 -12.32 -2.55 24.19
CA ALA A 237 -12.37 -3.51 25.30
C ALA A 237 -13.59 -3.28 26.20
N ARG A 238 -13.95 -2.03 26.49
CA ARG A 238 -15.19 -1.69 27.21
C ARG A 238 -16.43 -2.02 26.40
N ALA A 239 -16.46 -1.66 25.13
CA ALA A 239 -17.61 -1.88 24.25
C ALA A 239 -17.97 -3.37 24.10
N PHE A 240 -16.97 -4.25 24.00
CA PHE A 240 -17.15 -5.67 23.78
C PHE A 240 -16.91 -6.56 25.01
N GLY A 241 -16.55 -5.98 26.17
CA GLY A 241 -16.32 -6.72 27.40
C GLY A 241 -15.08 -7.60 27.31
N ILE A 242 -14.00 -7.11 26.68
CA ILE A 242 -12.74 -7.88 26.55
C ILE A 242 -11.93 -7.65 27.82
N ASP A 243 -12.06 -8.54 28.77
CA ASP A 243 -11.36 -8.50 30.05
C ASP A 243 -10.65 -9.84 30.34
N TYR A 244 -9.69 -9.83 31.24
CA TYR A 244 -8.92 -11.01 31.62
C TYR A 244 -8.71 -11.07 33.13
N LEU A 245 -8.49 -12.27 33.66
CA LEU A 245 -8.06 -12.46 35.04
C LEU A 245 -6.57 -12.16 35.15
N SER A 246 -6.20 -11.09 35.84
CA SER A 246 -4.81 -10.71 36.05
C SER A 246 -4.11 -11.64 37.07
N ALA A 247 -2.77 -11.56 37.11
CA ALA A 247 -1.98 -12.33 38.08
C ALA A 247 -2.33 -12.00 39.56
N SER A 248 -2.93 -10.83 39.79
CA SER A 248 -3.41 -10.42 41.12
C SER A 248 -4.81 -10.98 41.47
N GLY A 249 -5.44 -11.73 40.57
CA GLY A 249 -6.79 -12.27 40.73
C GLY A 249 -7.93 -11.26 40.49
N ARG A 250 -7.64 -10.12 39.85
CA ARG A 250 -8.65 -9.11 39.47
C ARG A 250 -8.99 -9.20 38.00
N ARG A 251 -10.23 -8.87 37.63
CA ARG A 251 -10.63 -8.66 36.23
C ARG A 251 -10.15 -7.28 35.78
N GLU A 252 -9.45 -7.26 34.68
CA GLU A 252 -8.88 -6.05 34.08
C GLU A 252 -9.15 -6.03 32.58
N LEU A 253 -9.48 -4.85 32.02
CA LEU A 253 -9.68 -4.69 30.58
C LEU A 253 -8.33 -4.76 29.86
N VAL A 254 -8.33 -5.38 28.67
CA VAL A 254 -7.17 -5.37 27.80
C VAL A 254 -6.93 -4.00 27.16
N TRP A 255 -5.71 -3.77 26.70
CA TRP A 255 -5.35 -2.67 25.80
C TRP A 255 -5.29 -3.21 24.37
N THR A 256 -5.88 -2.50 23.41
CA THR A 256 -6.03 -3.01 22.05
C THR A 256 -5.38 -2.13 21.02
N THR A 257 -4.92 -2.75 19.92
CA THR A 257 -4.44 -2.04 18.73
C THR A 257 -5.13 -2.59 17.48
N SER A 258 -5.21 -1.76 16.44
CA SER A 258 -5.53 -2.21 15.08
C SER A 258 -4.63 -1.54 14.06
N TRP A 259 -4.39 -2.20 12.94
CA TRP A 259 -3.49 -1.70 11.91
C TRP A 259 -3.84 -2.30 10.55
N GLY A 260 -3.63 -1.53 9.46
CA GLY A 260 -4.09 -1.95 8.16
C GLY A 260 -3.39 -1.31 6.96
N ILE A 261 -3.34 -2.10 5.87
CA ILE A 261 -2.84 -1.75 4.55
C ILE A 261 -3.75 -2.36 3.48
N THR A 262 -3.93 -1.68 2.35
CA THR A 262 -4.88 -2.09 1.31
C THR A 262 -4.22 -2.19 -0.07
N THR A 263 -4.97 -2.67 -1.06
CA THR A 263 -4.59 -2.61 -2.49
C THR A 263 -4.30 -1.19 -2.99
N ARG A 264 -4.52 -0.15 -2.17
CA ARG A 264 -4.07 1.24 -2.43
C ARG A 264 -2.56 1.33 -2.69
N LEU A 265 -1.76 0.43 -2.12
CA LEU A 265 -0.32 0.35 -2.38
C LEU A 265 -0.01 0.23 -3.88
N ILE A 266 -0.80 -0.51 -4.64
CA ILE A 266 -0.64 -0.63 -6.11
C ILE A 266 -0.87 0.73 -6.77
N GLY A 267 -1.91 1.45 -6.36
CA GLY A 267 -2.14 2.82 -6.82
C GLY A 267 -0.97 3.75 -6.51
N GLY A 268 -0.40 3.63 -5.30
CA GLY A 268 0.79 4.36 -4.89
C GLY A 268 2.00 4.07 -5.78
N ILE A 269 2.28 2.81 -6.08
CA ILE A 269 3.38 2.39 -6.96
C ILE A 269 3.22 3.00 -8.37
N ILE A 270 2.01 2.95 -8.94
CA ILE A 270 1.72 3.55 -10.24
C ILE A 270 2.05 5.03 -10.21
N MET A 271 1.51 5.76 -9.23
CA MET A 271 1.63 7.23 -9.16
C MET A 271 3.03 7.71 -8.75
N ALA A 272 3.75 6.94 -7.93
CA ALA A 272 5.08 7.32 -7.48
C ALA A 272 6.16 7.05 -8.52
N HIS A 273 6.10 5.91 -9.20
CA HIS A 273 7.18 5.41 -10.04
C HIS A 273 6.86 5.39 -11.53
N GLY A 274 5.58 5.24 -11.94
CA GLY A 274 5.21 5.18 -13.35
C GLY A 274 5.63 6.41 -14.15
N ASP A 275 5.76 6.25 -15.47
CA ASP A 275 6.11 7.31 -16.41
C ASP A 275 5.19 7.28 -17.66
N ASP A 276 5.51 8.07 -18.68
CA ASP A 276 4.70 8.15 -19.90
C ASP A 276 4.80 6.90 -20.79
N LEU A 277 5.64 5.92 -20.43
CA LEU A 277 5.74 4.61 -21.08
C LEU A 277 4.99 3.50 -20.33
N GLY A 278 4.54 3.75 -19.09
CA GLY A 278 3.80 2.78 -18.28
C GLY A 278 4.32 2.62 -16.86
N LEU A 279 4.20 1.40 -16.34
CA LEU A 279 4.73 1.07 -15.01
C LEU A 279 6.26 1.07 -14.97
N ARG A 280 6.78 1.38 -13.79
CA ARG A 280 8.16 1.12 -13.36
C ARG A 280 8.08 0.40 -12.02
N VAL A 281 7.98 -0.94 -12.09
CA VAL A 281 7.80 -1.73 -10.86
C VAL A 281 9.13 -1.89 -10.15
N PRO A 282 9.21 -1.56 -8.84
CA PRO A 282 10.42 -1.79 -8.06
C PRO A 282 10.86 -3.26 -8.15
N PRO A 283 12.13 -3.54 -8.48
CA PRO A 283 12.61 -4.90 -8.72
C PRO A 283 12.31 -5.91 -7.60
N ARG A 284 12.40 -5.51 -6.34
CA ARG A 284 12.09 -6.39 -5.20
C ARG A 284 10.63 -6.81 -5.18
N LEU A 285 9.73 -5.92 -5.61
CA LEU A 285 8.29 -6.20 -5.71
C LEU A 285 7.93 -6.93 -7.00
N ALA A 286 8.57 -6.66 -8.14
CA ALA A 286 8.15 -7.09 -9.47
C ALA A 286 7.82 -8.59 -9.54
N PRO A 287 6.61 -9.00 -9.95
CA PRO A 287 6.28 -10.42 -10.18
C PRO A 287 7.18 -11.05 -11.25
N VAL A 288 7.52 -10.28 -12.28
CA VAL A 288 8.49 -10.60 -13.32
C VAL A 288 9.60 -9.56 -13.25
N GLN A 289 10.81 -9.99 -12.88
CA GLN A 289 12.00 -9.12 -12.77
C GLN A 289 12.73 -9.00 -14.10
N ALA A 290 12.72 -10.08 -14.88
CA ALA A 290 13.34 -10.11 -16.19
C ALA A 290 12.41 -10.82 -17.20
N ALA A 291 12.24 -10.24 -18.38
CA ALA A 291 11.55 -10.86 -19.50
C ALA A 291 12.57 -11.22 -20.60
N VAL A 292 12.67 -12.50 -20.95
CA VAL A 292 13.46 -12.97 -22.09
C VAL A 292 12.54 -13.01 -23.30
N LEU A 293 12.78 -12.13 -24.28
CA LEU A 293 11.97 -12.01 -25.51
C LEU A 293 12.75 -12.57 -26.70
N VAL A 294 12.23 -13.65 -27.27
CA VAL A 294 12.73 -14.18 -28.55
C VAL A 294 12.27 -13.23 -29.67
N VAL A 295 13.21 -12.54 -30.32
CA VAL A 295 12.91 -11.54 -31.36
C VAL A 295 12.28 -12.19 -32.58
N ARG A 296 12.85 -13.31 -33.02
CA ARG A 296 12.39 -14.15 -34.14
C ARG A 296 13.01 -15.54 -34.05
N GLU A 297 12.41 -16.51 -34.72
CA GLU A 297 12.96 -17.85 -34.83
C GLU A 297 14.30 -17.86 -35.54
N GLY A 298 15.15 -18.85 -35.21
CA GLY A 298 16.45 -19.10 -35.79
C GLY A 298 17.15 -20.26 -35.11
N SER A 299 18.16 -20.81 -35.78
CA SER A 299 18.93 -21.93 -35.23
C SER A 299 19.58 -21.56 -33.91
N GLY A 300 19.33 -22.36 -32.85
CA GLY A 300 19.90 -22.20 -31.51
C GLY A 300 19.24 -21.11 -30.65
N VAL A 301 18.35 -20.28 -31.18
CA VAL A 301 17.76 -19.16 -30.41
C VAL A 301 16.91 -19.65 -29.25
N ALA A 302 16.01 -20.61 -29.46
CA ALA A 302 15.18 -21.16 -28.41
C ALA A 302 16.00 -21.85 -27.32
N GLU A 303 16.99 -22.64 -27.71
CA GLU A 303 17.88 -23.35 -26.77
C GLU A 303 18.63 -22.36 -25.86
N VAL A 304 19.21 -21.29 -26.41
CA VAL A 304 19.90 -20.27 -25.63
C VAL A 304 18.91 -19.50 -24.75
N ALA A 305 17.72 -19.17 -25.25
CA ALA A 305 16.69 -18.47 -24.46
C ALA A 305 16.22 -19.33 -23.28
N HIS A 306 16.02 -20.62 -23.45
CA HIS A 306 15.70 -21.56 -22.36
C HIS A 306 16.84 -21.70 -21.36
N THR A 307 18.08 -21.87 -21.84
CA THR A 307 19.29 -21.98 -20.99
C THR A 307 19.47 -20.72 -20.14
N LEU A 308 19.36 -19.55 -20.77
CA LEU A 308 19.47 -18.27 -20.07
C LEU A 308 18.33 -18.08 -19.03
N THR A 309 17.10 -18.43 -19.40
CA THR A 309 15.95 -18.38 -18.49
C THR A 309 16.17 -19.30 -17.27
N ALA A 310 16.68 -20.50 -17.49
CA ALA A 310 17.00 -21.44 -16.41
C ALA A 310 18.13 -20.90 -15.50
N ALA A 311 19.18 -20.33 -16.08
CA ALA A 311 20.30 -19.74 -15.34
C ALA A 311 19.83 -18.56 -14.46
N LEU A 312 19.02 -17.65 -15.00
CA LEU A 312 18.46 -16.54 -14.25
C LEU A 312 17.54 -17.03 -13.10
N ARG A 313 16.69 -18.02 -13.36
CA ARG A 313 15.85 -18.63 -12.30
C ARG A 313 16.70 -19.29 -11.22
N GLY A 314 17.78 -19.99 -11.62
CA GLY A 314 18.75 -20.57 -10.68
C GLY A 314 19.47 -19.52 -9.81
N ALA A 315 19.60 -18.30 -10.29
CA ALA A 315 20.11 -17.15 -9.53
C ALA A 315 19.01 -16.42 -8.72
N GLY A 316 17.80 -16.97 -8.62
CA GLY A 316 16.69 -16.40 -7.85
C GLY A 316 15.91 -15.27 -8.54
N VAL A 317 16.18 -15.01 -9.82
CA VAL A 317 15.44 -13.99 -10.60
C VAL A 317 14.11 -14.56 -11.07
N ARG A 318 13.02 -13.79 -10.89
CA ARG A 318 11.69 -14.12 -11.41
C ARG A 318 11.64 -13.78 -12.89
N VAL A 319 11.63 -14.82 -13.75
CA VAL A 319 11.80 -14.67 -15.21
C VAL A 319 10.58 -15.18 -15.97
N GLU A 320 10.12 -14.38 -16.91
CA GLU A 320 9.18 -14.78 -17.97
C GLU A 320 9.94 -14.97 -19.29
N LEU A 321 9.66 -16.08 -19.99
CA LEU A 321 10.16 -16.34 -21.33
C LEU A 321 9.01 -16.13 -22.33
N ASP A 322 9.21 -15.23 -23.30
CA ASP A 322 8.25 -14.93 -24.35
C ASP A 322 8.79 -15.41 -25.72
N GLU A 323 8.27 -16.55 -26.17
CA GLU A 323 8.58 -17.18 -27.46
C GLU A 323 7.45 -17.00 -28.49
N ARG A 324 6.50 -16.09 -28.26
CA ARG A 324 5.34 -15.86 -29.14
C ARG A 324 5.74 -15.12 -30.42
N VAL A 325 6.60 -15.71 -31.23
CA VAL A 325 7.13 -15.10 -32.46
C VAL A 325 6.05 -14.76 -33.51
N GLY A 326 4.87 -15.38 -33.42
CA GLY A 326 3.70 -15.01 -34.21
C GLY A 326 3.09 -13.64 -33.84
N VAL A 327 3.43 -13.08 -32.67
CA VAL A 327 3.10 -11.72 -32.26
C VAL A 327 4.28 -10.81 -32.59
N PRO A 328 4.08 -9.67 -33.28
CA PRO A 328 5.17 -8.76 -33.64
C PRO A 328 6.03 -8.38 -32.42
N PHE A 329 7.35 -8.48 -32.53
CA PHE A 329 8.29 -8.20 -31.46
C PHE A 329 8.06 -6.83 -30.78
N GLY A 330 7.84 -5.77 -31.60
CA GLY A 330 7.59 -4.43 -31.05
C GLY A 330 6.36 -4.36 -30.14
N ARG A 331 5.30 -5.14 -30.43
CA ARG A 331 4.12 -5.21 -29.56
C ARG A 331 4.44 -5.88 -28.22
N ARG A 332 5.19 -6.98 -28.23
CA ARG A 332 5.63 -7.69 -27.02
C ARG A 332 6.57 -6.86 -26.16
N ALA A 333 7.49 -6.14 -26.82
CA ALA A 333 8.42 -5.22 -26.16
C ALA A 333 7.66 -4.07 -25.46
N ILE A 334 6.66 -3.48 -26.12
CA ILE A 334 5.79 -2.44 -25.55
C ILE A 334 4.94 -3.01 -24.39
N ASP A 335 4.41 -4.22 -24.52
CA ASP A 335 3.64 -4.86 -23.45
C ASP A 335 4.48 -5.06 -22.18
N ALA A 336 5.73 -5.54 -22.30
CA ALA A 336 6.67 -5.65 -21.19
C ALA A 336 7.00 -4.29 -20.56
N GLU A 337 7.11 -3.24 -21.37
CA GLU A 337 7.37 -1.87 -20.93
C GLU A 337 6.18 -1.27 -20.18
N LEU A 338 4.96 -1.42 -20.73
CA LEU A 338 3.72 -1.00 -20.06
C LEU A 338 3.53 -1.69 -18.71
N LYS A 339 3.80 -3.01 -18.62
CA LYS A 339 3.74 -3.79 -17.39
C LYS A 339 4.87 -3.49 -16.41
N GLY A 340 5.87 -2.72 -16.83
CA GLY A 340 6.95 -2.26 -15.98
C GLY A 340 7.93 -3.33 -15.56
N TYR A 341 8.17 -4.33 -16.41
CA TYR A 341 9.18 -5.35 -16.13
C TYR A 341 10.57 -4.70 -16.04
N PRO A 342 11.29 -4.82 -14.90
CA PRO A 342 12.54 -4.09 -14.64
C PRO A 342 13.59 -4.28 -15.74
N VAL A 343 13.76 -5.52 -16.21
CA VAL A 343 14.74 -5.86 -17.22
C VAL A 343 14.08 -6.63 -18.36
N ARG A 344 14.43 -6.25 -19.60
CA ARG A 344 14.07 -7.00 -20.79
C ARG A 344 15.35 -7.47 -21.49
N ILE A 345 15.38 -8.75 -21.83
CA ILE A 345 16.48 -9.39 -22.55
C ILE A 345 15.97 -9.78 -23.92
N GLU A 346 16.52 -9.19 -24.97
CA GLU A 346 16.14 -9.43 -26.35
C GLU A 346 17.17 -10.35 -27.00
N ILE A 347 16.68 -11.43 -27.65
CA ILE A 347 17.51 -12.45 -28.24
C ILE A 347 17.01 -12.85 -29.62
N GLY A 348 17.88 -12.80 -30.59
CA GLY A 348 17.63 -13.19 -31.99
C GLY A 348 18.81 -13.87 -32.65
N PRO A 349 18.65 -14.35 -33.92
CA PRO A 349 19.72 -15.10 -34.60
C PRO A 349 21.05 -14.34 -34.75
N ARG A 350 21.01 -13.01 -34.92
CA ARG A 350 22.23 -12.18 -35.02
C ARG A 350 22.97 -12.12 -33.68
N ASP A 351 22.18 -12.01 -32.60
CA ASP A 351 22.74 -11.93 -31.25
C ASP A 351 23.46 -13.23 -30.88
N ILE A 352 22.85 -14.39 -31.24
CA ILE A 352 23.47 -15.71 -31.05
C ILE A 352 24.75 -15.84 -31.83
N ALA A 353 24.78 -15.42 -33.12
CA ALA A 353 25.99 -15.49 -33.96
C ALA A 353 27.15 -14.69 -33.38
N GLU A 354 26.88 -13.67 -32.61
CA GLU A 354 27.85 -12.80 -31.93
C GLU A 354 28.03 -13.12 -30.44
N SER A 355 27.45 -14.26 -29.95
CA SER A 355 27.49 -14.70 -28.54
C SER A 355 27.06 -13.62 -27.54
N ARG A 356 26.08 -12.82 -27.91
CA ARG A 356 25.54 -11.71 -27.09
C ARG A 356 24.04 -11.70 -27.05
N VAL A 357 23.45 -10.89 -26.16
CA VAL A 357 22.04 -10.52 -26.10
C VAL A 357 21.93 -9.00 -25.90
N VAL A 358 20.72 -8.44 -26.11
CA VAL A 358 20.47 -7.03 -25.81
C VAL A 358 19.72 -6.95 -24.49
N LEU A 359 20.32 -6.29 -23.51
CA LEU A 359 19.72 -6.00 -22.21
C LEU A 359 19.15 -4.59 -22.24
N VAL A 360 17.88 -4.46 -21.80
CA VAL A 360 17.17 -3.19 -21.73
C VAL A 360 16.66 -3.00 -20.30
N ARG A 361 17.03 -1.89 -19.65
CA ARG A 361 16.60 -1.52 -18.31
C ARG A 361 15.39 -0.59 -18.38
N ARG A 362 14.32 -0.92 -17.67
CA ARG A 362 13.07 -0.14 -17.69
C ARG A 362 13.22 1.22 -17.02
N VAL A 363 13.99 1.29 -15.93
CA VAL A 363 14.13 2.52 -15.12
C VAL A 363 14.94 3.58 -15.84
N THR A 364 16.06 3.21 -16.45
CA THR A 364 16.98 4.15 -17.11
C THR A 364 16.73 4.30 -18.60
N GLY A 365 16.01 3.36 -19.22
CA GLY A 365 15.90 3.27 -20.68
C GLY A 365 17.19 2.79 -21.36
N GLU A 366 18.23 2.41 -20.60
CA GLU A 366 19.49 1.93 -21.12
C GLU A 366 19.30 0.66 -21.93
N ARG A 367 19.94 0.63 -23.11
CA ARG A 367 19.91 -0.52 -24.02
C ARG A 367 21.36 -0.86 -24.43
N ILE A 368 21.86 -2.01 -23.98
CA ILE A 368 23.26 -2.45 -24.23
C ILE A 368 23.28 -3.88 -24.74
N ALA A 369 24.27 -4.15 -25.64
CA ALA A 369 24.61 -5.51 -26.05
C ALA A 369 25.64 -6.08 -25.06
N VAL A 370 25.36 -7.26 -24.52
CA VAL A 370 26.19 -7.89 -23.48
C VAL A 370 26.48 -9.36 -23.83
N PRO A 371 27.64 -9.89 -23.45
CA PRO A 371 27.95 -11.31 -23.64
C PRO A 371 26.96 -12.20 -22.89
N ILE A 372 26.54 -13.30 -23.49
CA ILE A 372 25.57 -14.24 -22.90
C ILE A 372 26.03 -14.71 -21.52
N ASP A 373 27.30 -15.04 -21.35
CA ASP A 373 27.84 -15.54 -20.08
C ASP A 373 27.82 -14.51 -18.95
N SER A 374 27.69 -13.23 -19.27
CA SER A 374 27.68 -12.14 -18.29
C SER A 374 26.26 -11.75 -17.86
N VAL A 375 25.22 -12.23 -18.54
CA VAL A 375 23.83 -11.75 -18.40
C VAL A 375 23.31 -11.89 -16.98
N VAL A 376 23.53 -13.03 -16.33
CA VAL A 376 23.01 -13.28 -14.97
C VAL A 376 23.55 -12.23 -13.98
N ASN A 377 24.85 -11.99 -13.99
CA ASN A 377 25.48 -11.00 -13.11
C ASN A 377 25.00 -9.58 -13.41
N LEU A 378 24.90 -9.22 -14.70
CA LEU A 378 24.46 -7.89 -15.13
C LEU A 378 22.97 -7.65 -14.78
N VAL A 379 22.12 -8.64 -14.96
CA VAL A 379 20.70 -8.55 -14.56
C VAL A 379 20.58 -8.36 -13.04
N THR A 380 21.27 -9.16 -12.25
CA THR A 380 21.25 -9.03 -10.78
C THR A 380 21.71 -7.65 -10.33
N ALA A 381 22.83 -7.16 -10.89
CA ALA A 381 23.34 -5.82 -10.59
C ALA A 381 22.36 -4.71 -11.04
N ALA A 382 21.74 -4.86 -12.22
CA ALA A 382 20.76 -3.91 -12.73
C ALA A 382 19.51 -3.83 -11.81
N LEU A 383 19.00 -4.97 -11.31
CA LEU A 383 17.86 -5.01 -10.41
C LEU A 383 18.13 -4.26 -9.10
N GLU A 384 19.30 -4.42 -8.49
CA GLU A 384 19.67 -3.68 -7.27
C GLU A 384 19.87 -2.18 -7.53
N ALA A 385 20.51 -1.83 -8.65
CA ALA A 385 20.69 -0.44 -9.03
C ALA A 385 19.35 0.25 -9.33
N ASP A 386 18.42 -0.42 -10.00
CA ASP A 386 17.11 0.12 -10.34
C ASP A 386 16.21 0.26 -9.10
N GLN A 387 16.31 -0.65 -8.13
CA GLN A 387 15.64 -0.51 -6.83
C GLN A 387 16.08 0.78 -6.13
N THR A 388 17.38 1.01 -6.06
CA THR A 388 17.96 2.21 -5.44
C THR A 388 17.60 3.48 -6.21
N ALA A 389 17.61 3.44 -7.54
CA ALA A 389 17.30 4.59 -8.39
C ALA A 389 15.85 5.06 -8.20
N LEU A 390 14.87 4.13 -8.15
CA LEU A 390 13.46 4.47 -7.94
C LEU A 390 13.23 5.15 -6.58
N PHE A 391 13.84 4.63 -5.53
CA PHE A 391 13.77 5.26 -4.20
C PHE A 391 14.40 6.65 -4.20
N THR A 392 15.60 6.79 -4.77
CA THR A 392 16.34 8.06 -4.82
C THR A 392 15.57 9.12 -5.59
N GLU A 393 14.99 8.75 -6.74
CA GLU A 393 14.15 9.64 -7.56
C GLU A 393 12.90 10.11 -6.80
N ALA A 394 12.22 9.19 -6.12
CA ALA A 394 11.04 9.51 -5.31
C ALA A 394 11.39 10.42 -4.12
N LEU A 395 12.52 10.17 -3.44
CA LEU A 395 13.01 10.99 -2.34
C LEU A 395 13.42 12.40 -2.79
N ALA A 396 14.11 12.50 -3.93
CA ALA A 396 14.48 13.79 -4.51
C ALA A 396 13.24 14.62 -4.84
N ARG A 397 12.21 14.01 -5.44
CA ARG A 397 10.92 14.67 -5.73
C ARG A 397 10.25 15.15 -4.44
N GLN A 398 10.18 14.32 -3.40
CA GLN A 398 9.59 14.67 -2.12
C GLN A 398 10.30 15.88 -1.50
N ARG A 399 11.64 15.87 -1.48
CA ARG A 399 12.44 16.98 -0.95
C ARG A 399 12.25 18.27 -1.74
N GLN A 400 12.24 18.21 -3.07
CA GLN A 400 12.08 19.37 -3.94
C GLN A 400 10.70 20.00 -3.84
N ARG A 401 9.68 19.22 -3.51
CA ARG A 401 8.28 19.67 -3.44
C ARG A 401 7.75 19.79 -2.00
N THR A 402 8.63 19.81 -1.02
CA THR A 402 8.28 20.09 0.38
C THR A 402 8.90 21.42 0.78
N ALA A 403 8.07 22.39 1.13
CA ALA A 403 8.49 23.72 1.57
C ALA A 403 8.34 23.86 3.09
N ASP A 404 9.35 24.42 3.76
CA ASP A 404 9.20 24.91 5.13
C ASP A 404 8.60 26.31 5.08
N VAL A 405 7.50 26.53 5.77
CA VAL A 405 6.70 27.76 5.76
C VAL A 405 6.37 28.19 7.20
N THR A 406 5.90 29.41 7.38
CA THR A 406 5.69 30.02 8.69
C THR A 406 4.23 30.39 8.98
N SER A 407 3.34 30.22 8.00
CA SER A 407 1.92 30.56 8.15
C SER A 407 1.01 29.59 7.39
N VAL A 408 -0.25 29.51 7.82
CA VAL A 408 -1.31 28.74 7.15
C VAL A 408 -1.50 29.21 5.71
N ALA A 409 -1.44 30.51 5.46
CA ALA A 409 -1.57 31.08 4.12
C ALA A 409 -0.47 30.61 3.16
N GLU A 410 0.80 30.63 3.61
CA GLU A 410 1.93 30.07 2.85
C GLU A 410 1.79 28.57 2.64
N ALA A 411 1.26 27.84 3.63
CA ALA A 411 1.02 26.42 3.53
C ALA A 411 -0.05 26.09 2.47
N ILE A 412 -1.10 26.91 2.35
CA ILE A 412 -2.13 26.79 1.30
C ILE A 412 -1.51 26.98 -0.09
N GLU A 413 -0.65 27.97 -0.27
CA GLU A 413 0.03 28.22 -1.54
C GLU A 413 0.97 27.05 -1.91
N ALA A 414 1.86 26.64 -1.00
CA ALA A 414 2.81 25.57 -1.20
C ALA A 414 2.12 24.22 -1.51
N SER A 415 0.97 23.96 -0.88
CA SER A 415 0.17 22.74 -1.09
C SER A 415 -0.50 22.66 -2.46
N SER A 416 -0.38 23.68 -3.31
CA SER A 416 -0.87 23.65 -4.69
C SER A 416 -0.07 22.69 -5.58
N THR A 417 1.23 22.49 -5.29
CA THR A 417 2.15 21.69 -6.10
C THR A 417 2.96 20.65 -5.31
N GLY A 418 2.83 20.64 -3.99
CA GLY A 418 3.62 19.77 -3.11
C GLY A 418 3.09 19.73 -1.69
N TRP A 419 4.00 19.65 -0.73
CA TRP A 419 3.72 19.67 0.70
C TRP A 419 4.30 20.91 1.36
N ALA A 420 3.70 21.29 2.48
CA ALA A 420 4.28 22.30 3.38
C ALA A 420 4.54 21.70 4.76
N ARG A 421 5.57 22.22 5.42
CA ARG A 421 5.91 21.92 6.82
C ARG A 421 5.91 23.23 7.59
N LEU A 422 5.21 23.25 8.72
CA LEU A 422 5.18 24.43 9.59
C LEU A 422 5.00 24.00 11.05
N PRO A 423 5.38 24.87 12.02
CA PRO A 423 5.17 24.56 13.42
C PRO A 423 3.70 24.26 13.72
N TRP A 424 3.42 23.18 14.44
CA TRP A 424 2.05 22.84 14.83
C TRP A 424 1.41 23.92 15.70
N SER A 425 2.20 24.62 16.50
CA SER A 425 1.75 25.78 17.29
C SER A 425 1.12 26.88 16.46
N ASP A 426 1.51 27.02 15.18
CA ASP A 426 1.05 28.08 14.29
C ASP A 426 -0.18 27.63 13.46
N VAL A 427 -0.50 26.35 13.49
CA VAL A 427 -1.67 25.74 12.85
C VAL A 427 -2.79 25.55 13.87
N GLY A 428 -2.59 24.69 14.85
CA GLY A 428 -3.61 24.31 15.82
C GLY A 428 -4.90 23.81 15.17
N SER A 429 -5.96 23.68 15.95
CA SER A 429 -7.28 23.25 15.46
C SER A 429 -7.93 24.25 14.50
N ASP A 430 -7.70 25.56 14.70
CA ASP A 430 -8.30 26.61 13.86
C ASP A 430 -7.63 26.67 12.48
N GLY A 431 -6.30 26.61 12.43
CA GLY A 431 -5.56 26.52 11.16
C GLY A 431 -5.83 25.24 10.41
N GLU A 432 -5.98 24.09 11.11
CA GLU A 432 -6.40 22.84 10.48
C GLU A 432 -7.81 22.96 9.87
N ALA A 433 -8.74 23.63 10.54
CA ALA A 433 -10.08 23.90 10.00
C ALA A 433 -10.01 24.80 8.76
N GLU A 434 -9.18 25.84 8.76
CA GLU A 434 -8.96 26.71 7.60
C GLU A 434 -8.37 25.92 6.42
N LEU A 435 -7.31 25.13 6.61
CA LEU A 435 -6.71 24.29 5.58
C LEU A 435 -7.77 23.39 4.91
N ASN A 436 -8.66 22.79 5.70
CA ASN A 436 -9.71 21.91 5.19
C ASN A 436 -10.68 22.62 4.25
N THR A 437 -10.97 23.92 4.44
CA THR A 437 -11.82 24.70 3.52
C THR A 437 -11.20 24.83 2.12
N HIS A 438 -9.88 24.68 2.02
CA HIS A 438 -9.11 24.69 0.76
C HIS A 438 -8.84 23.28 0.20
N GLY A 439 -9.40 22.23 0.81
CA GLY A 439 -9.16 20.84 0.42
C GLY A 439 -7.71 20.39 0.70
N ILE A 440 -7.10 20.96 1.73
CA ILE A 440 -5.77 20.63 2.24
C ILE A 440 -5.95 20.09 3.65
N THR A 441 -5.21 19.05 4.01
CA THR A 441 -5.31 18.42 5.34
C THR A 441 -3.96 18.38 6.01
N VAL A 442 -3.96 18.38 7.33
CA VAL A 442 -2.78 18.00 8.13
C VAL A 442 -2.57 16.49 7.95
N ARG A 443 -1.52 16.14 7.22
CA ARG A 443 -1.24 14.73 6.93
C ARG A 443 -0.78 13.97 8.17
N CYS A 444 0.16 14.57 8.88
CA CYS A 444 0.63 14.08 10.18
C CYS A 444 1.42 15.16 10.92
N LEU A 445 1.63 14.92 12.21
CA LEU A 445 2.55 15.62 13.07
C LEU A 445 3.83 14.79 13.23
N VAL A 446 4.97 15.47 13.19
CA VAL A 446 6.29 14.88 13.42
C VAL A 446 7.08 15.74 14.39
N ARG A 447 8.06 15.15 15.08
CA ARG A 447 9.06 15.93 15.83
C ARG A 447 10.00 16.67 14.88
N ALA A 448 10.72 17.66 15.36
CA ALA A 448 11.67 18.44 14.55
C ALA A 448 12.78 17.57 13.90
N ASP A 449 13.16 16.48 14.55
CA ASP A 449 14.12 15.47 14.05
C ASP A 449 13.51 14.46 13.07
N GLY A 450 12.21 14.56 12.81
CA GLY A 450 11.45 13.62 11.97
C GLY A 450 10.86 12.44 12.73
N GLY A 451 11.09 12.33 14.04
CA GLY A 451 10.53 11.27 14.89
C GLY A 451 9.01 11.38 15.04
N VAL A 452 8.37 10.25 15.35
CA VAL A 452 6.92 10.18 15.57
C VAL A 452 6.59 10.61 17.00
N PRO A 453 5.72 11.61 17.24
CA PRO A 453 5.38 12.06 18.58
C PRO A 453 4.43 11.08 19.30
N ASP A 454 4.53 11.05 20.63
CA ASP A 454 3.65 10.26 21.50
C ASP A 454 2.35 11.01 21.83
N SER A 455 2.38 12.35 21.77
CA SER A 455 1.21 13.22 21.96
C SER A 455 1.23 14.36 20.93
N GLU A 456 0.06 14.90 20.60
CA GLU A 456 -0.04 16.14 19.80
C GLU A 456 0.28 17.41 20.63
N ASP A 457 0.36 17.28 21.96
CA ASP A 457 0.68 18.36 22.89
C ASP A 457 2.20 18.50 23.12
N GLU A 458 3.03 17.66 22.49
CA GLU A 458 4.48 17.80 22.60
C GLU A 458 4.94 19.16 22.04
N PRO A 459 5.87 19.85 22.71
CA PRO A 459 6.38 21.12 22.23
C PRO A 459 7.23 20.93 20.96
N GLY A 460 7.17 21.89 20.05
CA GLY A 460 8.03 21.93 18.86
C GLY A 460 7.65 20.93 17.76
N LEU A 461 6.42 20.43 17.74
CA LEU A 461 5.93 19.60 16.65
C LEU A 461 5.82 20.37 15.35
N VAL A 462 6.02 19.68 14.27
CA VAL A 462 5.88 20.15 12.89
C VAL A 462 4.69 19.45 12.24
N ALA A 463 3.77 20.23 11.70
CA ALA A 463 2.68 19.73 10.88
C ALA A 463 3.15 19.55 9.43
N LEU A 464 2.94 18.36 8.87
CA LEU A 464 3.04 18.11 7.44
C LEU A 464 1.65 18.30 6.83
N VAL A 465 1.51 19.21 5.87
CA VAL A 465 0.25 19.51 5.23
C VAL A 465 0.32 19.37 3.72
N GLY A 466 -0.80 19.01 3.10
CA GLY A 466 -0.88 18.87 1.65
C GLY A 466 -2.25 18.39 1.18
N ARG A 467 -2.47 18.49 -0.12
CA ARG A 467 -3.63 17.86 -0.77
C ARG A 467 -3.45 16.35 -0.79
N ALA A 468 -4.55 15.61 -0.65
CA ALA A 468 -4.54 14.15 -0.63
C ALA A 468 -5.46 13.55 -1.71
N TYR A 469 -5.23 12.27 -1.99
CA TYR A 469 -6.10 11.44 -2.82
C TYR A 469 -7.26 10.83 -2.05
#